data_772102117a73776e763af83de8b0a076
#
_entry.id   772102117a73776e763af83de8b0a076
#
_cell.length_a   1.000
_cell.length_b   1.000
_cell.length_c   1.000
_cell.angle_alpha   90.00
_cell.angle_beta   90.00
_cell.angle_gamma   90.00
#
_symmetry.space_group_name_H-M   'P 1'
#
loop_
_entity.id
_entity.type
_entity.pdbx_description
1 polymer ?
#
loop_
_entity_poly.entity_id
_entity_poly.type
_entity_poly.pdbx_seq_one_letter_code
_entity_poly.pdbx_strand_id
1 'polypeptide(L)'
;MGVQKTGEGIFENLSNYLIIDVRSPGEYAHAHIPNAFSLPLFTNEERAAIGTTYKQNSREAAIKLGLPFFGNKMQNMIEQVEGWSASYEKTNGNKPTILVHCWRGGMRSAAVAWLLDLYGFKTEQLSGGYKAYRNWVLAQFEKNYSMKVLGGYTGSGKTEILLQLQKSKIPVIDLEGLANHKGSAFGAL
;
A
#
# COMPACT_ATOMS: atom_id res chain seq x y z
N MET A 1 18.69 16.46 5.46
CA MET A 1 18.15 15.28 6.16
C MET A 1 18.20 14.15 5.17
N GLY A 2 18.35 12.90 5.54
CA GLY A 2 18.44 11.80 4.60
C GLY A 2 17.25 10.85 4.78
N VAL A 3 16.80 10.27 3.68
CA VAL A 3 15.70 9.29 3.70
C VAL A 3 16.06 8.11 4.58
N GLN A 4 15.26 7.86 5.61
CA GLN A 4 15.43 6.70 6.49
C GLN A 4 14.83 5.45 5.84
N LYS A 5 15.44 4.29 6.09
CA LYS A 5 14.91 3.00 5.69
C LYS A 5 14.22 2.35 6.89
N THR A 6 12.98 1.97 6.68
CA THR A 6 12.14 1.37 7.71
C THR A 6 11.80 -0.07 7.33
N GLY A 7 11.80 -0.98 8.29
CA GLY A 7 11.61 -2.42 8.10
C GLY A 7 10.19 -2.90 8.41
N GLU A 8 10.04 -4.22 8.55
CA GLU A 8 8.74 -4.90 8.70
C GLU A 8 7.97 -4.53 9.97
N GLY A 9 8.64 -4.02 11.01
CA GLY A 9 7.98 -3.64 12.28
C GLY A 9 6.92 -2.55 12.17
N ILE A 10 6.82 -1.87 11.00
CA ILE A 10 5.80 -0.84 10.77
C ILE A 10 4.46 -1.41 10.27
N PHE A 11 4.40 -2.68 9.83
CA PHE A 11 3.19 -3.21 9.18
C PHE A 11 1.96 -3.24 10.10
N GLU A 12 2.15 -3.26 11.41
CA GLU A 12 1.07 -3.16 12.38
C GLU A 12 0.59 -1.70 12.60
N ASN A 13 1.35 -0.71 12.12
CA ASN A 13 1.10 0.71 12.37
C ASN A 13 1.07 1.54 11.06
N LEU A 14 0.71 0.94 9.94
CA LEU A 14 0.68 1.61 8.63
C LEU A 14 -0.27 2.81 8.57
N SER A 15 -1.30 2.84 9.41
CA SER A 15 -2.24 3.97 9.52
C SER A 15 -1.58 5.30 9.91
N ASN A 16 -0.38 5.26 10.49
CA ASN A 16 0.37 6.45 10.89
C ASN A 16 1.14 7.10 9.74
N TYR A 17 1.07 6.52 8.55
CA TYR A 17 1.81 6.95 7.37
C TYR A 17 0.89 7.36 6.22
N LEU A 18 1.33 8.32 5.44
CA LEU A 18 0.84 8.53 4.09
C LEU A 18 1.64 7.60 3.16
N ILE A 19 1.02 6.52 2.71
CA ILE A 19 1.71 5.46 1.96
C ILE A 19 1.68 5.76 0.47
N ILE A 20 2.84 5.77 -0.17
CA ILE A 20 3.01 6.05 -1.60
C ILE A 20 3.58 4.81 -2.31
N ASP A 21 2.80 4.27 -3.24
CA ASP A 21 3.22 3.18 -4.12
C ASP A 21 3.70 3.73 -5.46
N VAL A 22 5.01 3.61 -5.72
CA VAL A 22 5.64 4.11 -6.96
C VAL A 22 5.81 3.04 -8.03
N ARG A 23 5.12 1.91 -7.89
CA ARG A 23 5.07 0.86 -8.92
C ARG A 23 4.26 1.34 -10.13
N SER A 24 4.31 0.57 -11.22
CA SER A 24 3.47 0.88 -12.38
C SER A 24 1.98 0.72 -12.07
N PRO A 25 1.08 1.38 -12.84
CA PRO A 25 -0.36 1.26 -12.63
C PRO A 25 -0.87 -0.18 -12.62
N GLY A 26 -0.35 -1.04 -13.49
CA GLY A 26 -0.73 -2.46 -13.51
C GLY A 26 -0.25 -3.25 -12.29
N GLU A 27 0.96 -2.93 -11.77
CA GLU A 27 1.44 -3.54 -10.51
C GLU A 27 0.55 -3.12 -9.33
N TYR A 28 0.11 -1.86 -9.28
CA TYR A 28 -0.78 -1.34 -8.24
C TYR A 28 -2.19 -1.93 -8.33
N ALA A 29 -2.78 -1.95 -9.52
CA ALA A 29 -4.14 -2.46 -9.75
C ALA A 29 -4.27 -3.95 -9.42
N HIS A 30 -3.20 -4.73 -9.66
CA HIS A 30 -3.19 -6.15 -9.33
C HIS A 30 -3.30 -6.39 -7.81
N ALA A 31 -2.51 -5.69 -7.02
CA ALA A 31 -2.59 -5.70 -5.55
C ALA A 31 -1.67 -4.61 -4.97
N HIS A 32 -2.10 -3.94 -3.90
CA HIS A 32 -1.35 -2.87 -3.22
C HIS A 32 -1.54 -2.92 -1.71
N ILE A 33 -0.75 -2.15 -0.97
CA ILE A 33 -0.94 -1.95 0.47
C ILE A 33 -2.23 -1.16 0.67
N PRO A 34 -3.16 -1.59 1.56
CA PRO A 34 -4.40 -0.85 1.82
C PRO A 34 -4.14 0.63 2.11
N ASN A 35 -4.97 1.50 1.54
CA ASN A 35 -4.88 2.96 1.65
C ASN A 35 -3.60 3.59 1.04
N ALA A 36 -2.79 2.84 0.31
CA ALA A 36 -1.68 3.41 -0.42
C ALA A 36 -2.15 4.24 -1.62
N PHE A 37 -1.55 5.39 -1.83
CA PHE A 37 -1.76 6.22 -3.00
C PHE A 37 -0.85 5.77 -4.15
N SER A 38 -1.42 5.66 -5.35
CA SER A 38 -0.66 5.31 -6.55
C SER A 38 0.04 6.54 -7.11
N LEU A 39 1.37 6.55 -7.11
CA LEU A 39 2.23 7.59 -7.68
C LEU A 39 3.26 6.93 -8.61
N PRO A 40 2.85 6.44 -9.78
CA PRO A 40 3.72 5.61 -10.60
C PRO A 40 4.90 6.41 -11.15
N LEU A 41 6.11 5.95 -10.80
CA LEU A 41 7.34 6.50 -11.39
C LEU A 41 7.38 6.25 -12.90
N PHE A 42 6.89 5.09 -13.34
CA PHE A 42 6.85 4.65 -14.74
C PHE A 42 5.47 4.12 -15.10
N THR A 43 5.04 4.35 -16.36
CA THR A 43 3.89 3.64 -16.94
C THR A 43 4.19 2.14 -17.06
N ASN A 44 3.22 1.34 -17.47
CA ASN A 44 3.45 -0.10 -17.69
C ASN A 44 4.47 -0.34 -18.81
N GLU A 45 4.40 0.43 -19.88
CA GLU A 45 5.26 0.38 -21.07
C GLU A 45 6.68 0.85 -20.73
N GLU A 46 6.81 2.00 -20.07
CA GLU A 46 8.10 2.52 -19.60
C GLU A 46 8.79 1.51 -18.65
N ARG A 47 8.02 0.97 -17.70
CA ARG A 47 8.52 -0.04 -16.76
C ARG A 47 8.98 -1.31 -17.47
N ALA A 48 8.27 -1.76 -18.51
CA ALA A 48 8.63 -2.94 -19.31
C ALA A 48 9.93 -2.68 -20.09
N ALA A 49 10.04 -1.53 -20.77
CA ALA A 49 11.25 -1.15 -21.51
C ALA A 49 12.48 -1.05 -20.60
N ILE A 50 12.35 -0.36 -19.45
CA ILE A 50 13.44 -0.24 -18.47
C ILE A 50 13.82 -1.61 -17.90
N GLY A 51 12.83 -2.46 -17.60
CA GLY A 51 13.07 -3.82 -17.07
C GLY A 51 13.79 -4.73 -18.08
N THR A 52 13.48 -4.61 -19.36
CA THR A 52 14.15 -5.33 -20.44
C THR A 52 15.61 -4.84 -20.59
N THR A 53 15.81 -3.52 -20.64
CA THR A 53 17.15 -2.92 -20.70
C THR A 53 18.01 -3.33 -19.50
N TYR A 54 17.43 -3.38 -18.31
CA TYR A 54 18.15 -3.83 -17.10
C TYR A 54 18.64 -5.28 -17.20
N LYS A 55 17.84 -6.16 -17.83
CA LYS A 55 18.17 -7.60 -17.97
C LYS A 55 19.13 -7.89 -19.12
N GLN A 56 18.94 -7.18 -20.24
CA GLN A 56 19.65 -7.48 -21.48
C GLN A 56 20.95 -6.68 -21.66
N ASN A 57 21.01 -5.48 -21.11
CA ASN A 57 22.13 -4.59 -21.28
C ASN A 57 22.89 -4.40 -19.96
N SER A 58 22.48 -3.37 -19.17
CA SER A 58 23.08 -3.10 -17.87
C SER A 58 22.15 -2.28 -16.97
N ARG A 59 22.51 -2.21 -15.68
CA ARG A 59 21.87 -1.33 -14.71
C ARG A 59 21.98 0.13 -15.11
N GLU A 60 23.15 0.55 -15.57
CA GLU A 60 23.47 1.93 -15.97
C GLU A 60 22.65 2.37 -17.19
N ALA A 61 22.51 1.47 -18.17
CA ALA A 61 21.68 1.71 -19.35
C ALA A 61 20.20 1.89 -18.97
N ALA A 62 19.68 1.06 -18.08
CA ALA A 62 18.33 1.15 -17.58
C ALA A 62 18.08 2.46 -16.79
N ILE A 63 19.05 2.90 -15.98
CA ILE A 63 18.99 4.18 -15.28
C ILE A 63 18.93 5.32 -16.29
N LYS A 64 19.84 5.36 -17.27
CA LYS A 64 19.85 6.41 -18.31
C LYS A 64 18.55 6.48 -19.09
N LEU A 65 17.93 5.32 -19.40
CA LEU A 65 16.65 5.25 -20.08
C LEU A 65 15.50 5.79 -19.18
N GLY A 66 15.57 5.56 -17.88
CA GLY A 66 14.53 5.99 -16.93
C GLY A 66 14.60 7.47 -16.54
N LEU A 67 15.77 8.12 -16.61
CA LEU A 67 15.95 9.50 -16.17
C LEU A 67 15.05 10.51 -16.86
N PRO A 68 14.88 10.52 -18.20
CA PRO A 68 13.96 11.45 -18.87
C PRO A 68 12.50 11.27 -18.43
N PHE A 69 12.06 10.01 -18.26
CA PHE A 69 10.71 9.73 -17.77
C PHE A 69 10.48 10.25 -16.37
N PHE A 70 11.47 10.08 -15.49
CA PHE A 70 11.39 10.60 -14.12
C PHE A 70 11.42 12.14 -14.11
N GLY A 71 12.36 12.76 -14.81
CA GLY A 71 12.51 14.21 -14.86
C GLY A 71 11.21 14.93 -15.27
N ASN A 72 10.54 14.42 -16.30
CA ASN A 72 9.28 14.99 -16.80
C ASN A 72 8.11 14.87 -15.80
N LYS A 73 8.21 14.01 -14.81
CA LYS A 73 7.13 13.75 -13.82
C LYS A 73 7.39 14.39 -12.46
N MET A 74 8.62 14.82 -12.16
CA MET A 74 9.04 15.24 -10.81
C MET A 74 8.13 16.31 -10.22
N GLN A 75 7.83 17.37 -10.98
CA GLN A 75 6.96 18.46 -10.51
C GLN A 75 5.55 17.95 -10.18
N ASN A 76 4.93 17.21 -11.10
CA ASN A 76 3.59 16.66 -10.89
C ASN A 76 3.52 15.70 -9.71
N MET A 77 4.58 14.91 -9.48
CA MET A 77 4.68 14.02 -8.31
C MET A 77 4.66 14.81 -7.00
N ILE A 78 5.39 15.93 -6.93
CA ILE A 78 5.39 16.80 -5.75
C ILE A 78 3.99 17.37 -5.51
N GLU A 79 3.36 17.97 -6.55
CA GLU A 79 2.04 18.59 -6.47
C GLU A 79 0.95 17.58 -5.99
N GLN A 80 0.98 16.35 -6.49
CA GLN A 80 0.06 15.31 -6.02
C GLN A 80 0.26 14.99 -4.53
N VAL A 81 1.51 14.85 -4.10
CA VAL A 81 1.83 14.52 -2.70
C VAL A 81 1.48 15.69 -1.77
N GLU A 82 1.64 16.95 -2.21
CA GLU A 82 1.17 18.13 -1.46
C GLU A 82 -0.34 18.04 -1.20
N GLY A 83 -1.14 17.76 -2.23
CA GLY A 83 -2.58 17.60 -2.10
C GLY A 83 -2.99 16.50 -1.12
N TRP A 84 -2.33 15.34 -1.19
CA TRP A 84 -2.60 14.24 -0.26
C TRP A 84 -2.13 14.55 1.17
N SER A 85 -0.97 15.19 1.32
CA SER A 85 -0.44 15.61 2.62
C SER A 85 -1.35 16.64 3.30
N ALA A 86 -1.86 17.63 2.55
CA ALA A 86 -2.80 18.61 3.07
C ALA A 86 -4.13 17.96 3.50
N SER A 87 -4.63 17.01 2.73
CA SER A 87 -5.84 16.23 3.07
C SER A 87 -5.63 15.38 4.33
N TYR A 88 -4.47 14.75 4.46
CA TYR A 88 -4.10 13.98 5.65
C TYR A 88 -4.02 14.88 6.89
N GLU A 89 -3.32 16.03 6.78
CA GLU A 89 -3.17 16.99 7.88
C GLU A 89 -4.52 17.52 8.36
N LYS A 90 -5.43 17.83 7.43
CA LYS A 90 -6.80 18.27 7.74
C LYS A 90 -7.59 17.23 8.54
N THR A 91 -7.37 15.94 8.25
CA THR A 91 -8.10 14.84 8.89
C THR A 91 -7.48 14.45 10.23
N ASN A 92 -6.15 14.45 10.34
CA ASN A 92 -5.43 13.90 11.48
C ASN A 92 -4.79 14.98 12.39
N GLY A 93 -4.82 16.26 11.99
CA GLY A 93 -4.30 17.39 12.78
C GLY A 93 -2.78 17.53 12.79
N ASN A 94 -2.05 16.70 12.04
CA ASN A 94 -0.59 16.72 11.95
C ASN A 94 -0.09 16.35 10.56
N LYS A 95 1.09 16.83 10.19
CA LYS A 95 1.74 16.48 8.93
C LYS A 95 2.13 14.99 8.91
N PRO A 96 1.86 14.28 7.79
CA PRO A 96 2.21 12.87 7.70
C PRO A 96 3.71 12.63 7.61
N THR A 97 4.16 11.48 8.08
CA THR A 97 5.39 10.86 7.58
C THR A 97 5.03 10.09 6.32
N ILE A 98 5.72 10.35 5.22
CA ILE A 98 5.46 9.72 3.91
C ILE A 98 6.26 8.43 3.81
N LEU A 99 5.59 7.30 3.62
CA LEU A 99 6.22 6.00 3.41
C LEU A 99 6.21 5.66 1.92
N VAL A 100 7.37 5.64 1.29
CA VAL A 100 7.52 5.35 -0.14
C VAL A 100 7.96 3.91 -0.36
N HIS A 101 7.26 3.18 -1.21
CA HIS A 101 7.66 1.84 -1.57
C HIS A 101 7.55 1.55 -3.08
N CYS A 102 8.34 0.59 -3.53
CA CYS A 102 8.17 -0.10 -4.80
C CYS A 102 8.10 -1.61 -4.56
N TRP A 103 8.36 -2.45 -5.56
CA TRP A 103 8.28 -3.91 -5.39
C TRP A 103 9.23 -4.47 -4.32
N ARG A 104 10.49 -4.00 -4.28
CA ARG A 104 11.54 -4.49 -3.37
C ARG A 104 12.20 -3.41 -2.51
N GLY A 105 11.66 -2.20 -2.46
CA GLY A 105 12.32 -1.09 -1.75
C GLY A 105 13.67 -0.70 -2.36
N GLY A 106 13.79 -0.80 -3.68
CA GLY A 106 15.03 -0.51 -4.42
C GLY A 106 15.05 0.90 -5.03
N MET A 107 15.74 1.03 -6.19
CA MET A 107 16.02 2.32 -6.85
C MET A 107 14.76 3.17 -7.14
N ARG A 108 13.65 2.55 -7.55
CA ARG A 108 12.42 3.29 -7.88
C ARG A 108 11.91 4.08 -6.67
N SER A 109 11.73 3.42 -5.53
CA SER A 109 11.28 4.08 -4.31
C SER A 109 12.35 4.99 -3.71
N ALA A 110 13.64 4.67 -3.87
CA ALA A 110 14.72 5.54 -3.41
C ALA A 110 14.75 6.89 -4.15
N ALA A 111 14.56 6.87 -5.49
CA ALA A 111 14.54 8.09 -6.30
C ALA A 111 13.37 9.02 -5.92
N VAL A 112 12.15 8.45 -5.76
CA VAL A 112 10.99 9.26 -5.36
C VAL A 112 11.11 9.73 -3.91
N ALA A 113 11.58 8.87 -3.00
CA ALA A 113 11.80 9.26 -1.61
C ALA A 113 12.83 10.39 -1.49
N TRP A 114 13.92 10.34 -2.28
CA TRP A 114 14.88 11.42 -2.38
C TRP A 114 14.25 12.73 -2.88
N LEU A 115 13.43 12.67 -3.93
CA LEU A 115 12.74 13.85 -4.46
C LEU A 115 11.83 14.51 -3.40
N LEU A 116 11.07 13.70 -2.68
CA LEU A 116 10.14 14.19 -1.66
C LEU A 116 10.88 14.74 -0.43
N ASP A 117 11.98 14.10 0.00
CA ASP A 117 12.85 14.60 1.07
C ASP A 117 13.54 15.92 0.67
N LEU A 118 14.01 16.02 -0.58
CA LEU A 118 14.59 17.25 -1.14
C LEU A 118 13.61 18.42 -1.11
N TYR A 119 12.33 18.16 -1.39
CA TYR A 119 11.28 19.18 -1.34
C TYR A 119 10.89 19.58 0.09
N GLY A 120 11.21 18.76 1.09
CA GLY A 120 11.00 19.07 2.50
C GLY A 120 9.94 18.21 3.20
N PHE A 121 9.45 17.14 2.58
CA PHE A 121 8.59 16.18 3.25
C PHE A 121 9.41 15.27 4.18
N LYS A 122 8.85 14.91 5.33
CA LYS A 122 9.40 13.84 6.15
C LYS A 122 9.13 12.50 5.47
N THR A 123 10.17 11.87 4.92
CA THR A 123 10.04 10.72 4.04
C THR A 123 10.83 9.52 4.55
N GLU A 124 10.21 8.36 4.51
CA GLU A 124 10.82 7.06 4.81
C GLU A 124 10.67 6.11 3.62
N GLN A 125 11.63 5.23 3.42
CA GLN A 125 11.58 4.20 2.38
C GLN A 125 11.33 2.83 3.02
N LEU A 126 10.29 2.11 2.55
CA LEU A 126 10.01 0.76 3.00
C LEU A 126 11.04 -0.24 2.47
N SER A 127 11.85 -0.78 3.36
CA SER A 127 12.81 -1.87 3.06
C SER A 127 12.05 -3.13 2.64
N GLY A 128 12.52 -3.81 1.58
CA GLY A 128 11.83 -4.97 1.04
C GLY A 128 10.58 -4.64 0.23
N GLY A 129 10.04 -3.43 0.35
CA GLY A 129 8.91 -2.91 -0.41
C GLY A 129 7.63 -3.73 -0.28
N TYR A 130 6.79 -3.69 -1.33
CA TYR A 130 5.54 -4.45 -1.37
C TYR A 130 5.74 -5.96 -1.17
N LYS A 131 6.87 -6.52 -1.63
CA LYS A 131 7.18 -7.94 -1.44
C LYS A 131 7.27 -8.31 0.04
N ALA A 132 7.93 -7.47 0.86
CA ALA A 132 8.02 -7.70 2.31
C ALA A 132 6.63 -7.62 2.95
N TYR A 133 5.84 -6.60 2.62
CA TYR A 133 4.45 -6.49 3.10
C TYR A 133 3.62 -7.72 2.74
N ARG A 134 3.66 -8.16 1.47
CA ARG A 134 2.93 -9.36 1.03
C ARG A 134 3.34 -10.61 1.80
N ASN A 135 4.64 -10.80 2.01
CA ASN A 135 5.13 -11.94 2.79
C ASN A 135 4.67 -11.86 4.25
N TRP A 136 4.69 -10.67 4.86
CA TRP A 136 4.17 -10.46 6.20
C TRP A 136 2.67 -10.80 6.27
N VAL A 137 1.86 -10.35 5.30
CA VAL A 137 0.43 -10.69 5.22
C VAL A 137 0.22 -12.21 5.13
N LEU A 138 0.98 -12.89 4.25
CA LEU A 138 0.87 -14.35 4.12
C LEU A 138 1.22 -15.07 5.42
N ALA A 139 2.24 -14.62 6.13
CA ALA A 139 2.62 -15.18 7.43
C ALA A 139 1.54 -14.99 8.52
N GLN A 140 0.64 -13.99 8.37
CA GLN A 140 -0.48 -13.87 9.31
C GLN A 140 -1.45 -15.06 9.22
N PHE A 141 -1.62 -15.67 8.04
CA PHE A 141 -2.52 -16.82 7.87
C PHE A 141 -1.98 -18.11 8.54
N GLU A 142 -0.68 -18.14 8.84
CA GLU A 142 -0.06 -19.27 9.53
C GLU A 142 -0.12 -19.13 11.07
N LYS A 143 -0.56 -17.98 11.58
CA LYS A 143 -0.69 -17.75 13.02
C LYS A 143 -1.93 -18.43 13.57
N ASN A 144 -1.80 -19.01 14.76
CA ASN A 144 -2.94 -19.52 15.51
C ASN A 144 -3.69 -18.36 16.18
N TYR A 145 -4.90 -18.10 15.72
CA TYR A 145 -5.80 -17.11 16.33
C TYR A 145 -6.83 -17.80 17.22
N SER A 146 -7.03 -17.30 18.45
CA SER A 146 -8.15 -17.73 19.31
C SER A 146 -9.44 -17.11 18.76
N MET A 147 -10.16 -17.88 17.94
CA MET A 147 -11.42 -17.44 17.32
C MET A 147 -12.60 -18.14 17.97
N LYS A 148 -13.70 -17.39 18.17
CA LYS A 148 -15.02 -17.93 18.53
C LYS A 148 -15.91 -17.87 17.30
N VAL A 149 -16.55 -18.97 16.96
CA VAL A 149 -17.48 -19.04 15.81
C VAL A 149 -18.91 -18.81 16.34
N LEU A 150 -19.59 -17.79 15.79
CA LEU A 150 -21.00 -17.58 16.04
C LEU A 150 -21.82 -18.35 15.00
N GLY A 151 -22.38 -19.48 15.38
CA GLY A 151 -23.25 -20.32 14.55
C GLY A 151 -24.74 -20.11 14.88
N GLY A 152 -25.63 -20.55 13.98
CA GLY A 152 -27.09 -20.53 14.20
C GLY A 152 -27.86 -20.59 12.89
N TYR A 153 -29.16 -20.86 12.98
CA TYR A 153 -30.06 -20.92 11.82
C TYR A 153 -30.21 -19.56 11.12
N THR A 154 -30.66 -19.57 9.87
CA THR A 154 -31.01 -18.35 9.15
C THR A 154 -32.09 -17.58 9.93
N GLY A 155 -31.95 -16.25 10.05
CA GLY A 155 -32.88 -15.40 10.79
C GLY A 155 -32.67 -15.38 12.32
N SER A 156 -31.66 -16.06 12.87
CA SER A 156 -31.39 -16.07 14.33
C SER A 156 -30.67 -14.82 14.87
N GLY A 157 -30.56 -13.75 14.09
CA GLY A 157 -29.95 -12.48 14.54
C GLY A 157 -28.42 -12.45 14.60
N LYS A 158 -27.71 -13.43 14.00
CA LYS A 158 -26.24 -13.50 14.02
C LYS A 158 -25.57 -12.19 13.55
N THR A 159 -26.04 -11.65 12.42
CA THR A 159 -25.47 -10.44 11.84
C THR A 159 -25.64 -9.24 12.77
N GLU A 160 -26.79 -9.13 13.45
CA GLU A 160 -27.03 -8.06 14.42
C GLU A 160 -26.08 -8.16 15.62
N ILE A 161 -25.84 -9.38 16.11
CA ILE A 161 -24.89 -9.62 17.21
C ILE A 161 -23.47 -9.24 16.75
N LEU A 162 -23.04 -9.64 15.54
CA LEU A 162 -21.74 -9.27 14.99
C LEU A 162 -21.57 -7.76 14.88
N LEU A 163 -22.60 -7.04 14.41
CA LEU A 163 -22.59 -5.57 14.33
C LEU A 163 -22.49 -4.91 15.72
N GLN A 164 -23.16 -5.44 16.73
CA GLN A 164 -23.06 -4.92 18.09
C GLN A 164 -21.66 -5.18 18.70
N LEU A 165 -21.08 -6.35 18.48
CA LEU A 165 -19.72 -6.65 18.91
C LEU A 165 -18.72 -5.71 18.26
N GLN A 166 -18.88 -5.42 16.98
CA GLN A 166 -18.04 -4.49 16.24
C GLN A 166 -18.15 -3.05 16.79
N LYS A 167 -19.38 -2.58 17.11
CA LYS A 167 -19.60 -1.29 17.77
C LYS A 167 -18.92 -1.22 19.14
N SER A 168 -18.83 -2.36 19.83
CA SER A 168 -18.12 -2.50 21.11
C SER A 168 -16.61 -2.65 20.96
N LYS A 169 -16.05 -2.41 19.75
CA LYS A 169 -14.62 -2.54 19.42
C LYS A 169 -14.04 -3.95 19.59
N ILE A 170 -14.89 -4.98 19.58
CA ILE A 170 -14.45 -6.37 19.55
C ILE A 170 -14.16 -6.71 18.09
N PRO A 171 -12.96 -7.27 17.77
CA PRO A 171 -12.64 -7.71 16.42
C PRO A 171 -13.62 -8.77 15.92
N VAL A 172 -14.23 -8.52 14.78
CA VAL A 172 -15.22 -9.40 14.15
C VAL A 172 -14.84 -9.64 12.70
N ILE A 173 -14.97 -10.89 12.26
CA ILE A 173 -14.88 -11.27 10.85
C ILE A 173 -16.27 -11.69 10.40
N ASP A 174 -16.90 -10.88 9.57
CA ASP A 174 -18.18 -11.20 8.92
C ASP A 174 -17.90 -11.93 7.60
N LEU A 175 -17.93 -13.26 7.64
CA LEU A 175 -17.64 -14.10 6.46
C LEU A 175 -18.71 -13.95 5.39
N GLU A 176 -19.98 -13.76 5.75
CA GLU A 176 -21.08 -13.57 4.80
C GLU A 176 -20.91 -12.22 4.09
N GLY A 177 -20.61 -11.14 4.83
CA GLY A 177 -20.35 -9.83 4.27
C GLY A 177 -19.11 -9.78 3.38
N LEU A 178 -18.01 -10.42 3.81
CA LEU A 178 -16.77 -10.51 3.00
C LEU A 178 -16.96 -11.29 1.71
N ALA A 179 -17.81 -12.34 1.72
CA ALA A 179 -18.15 -13.13 0.56
C ALA A 179 -19.22 -12.47 -0.34
N ASN A 180 -19.72 -11.29 0.04
CA ASN A 180 -20.88 -10.65 -0.61
C ASN A 180 -22.08 -11.59 -0.74
N HIS A 181 -22.32 -12.42 0.29
CA HIS A 181 -23.34 -13.47 0.31
C HIS A 181 -24.48 -13.12 1.28
N LYS A 182 -25.71 -13.25 0.86
CA LYS A 182 -26.90 -12.87 1.68
C LYS A 182 -27.29 -13.91 2.75
N GLY A 183 -26.45 -14.86 3.08
CA GLY A 183 -26.63 -15.79 4.21
C GLY A 183 -27.77 -16.80 4.05
N SER A 184 -28.34 -17.00 2.85
CA SER A 184 -29.37 -17.99 2.61
C SER A 184 -29.03 -18.89 1.41
N ALA A 185 -29.68 -20.05 1.29
CA ALA A 185 -29.54 -20.95 0.14
C ALA A 185 -29.87 -20.25 -1.22
N PHE A 186 -30.55 -19.11 -1.18
CA PHE A 186 -30.92 -18.26 -2.32
C PHE A 186 -30.14 -16.94 -2.37
N GLY A 187 -29.10 -16.79 -1.57
CA GLY A 187 -28.37 -15.53 -1.38
C GLY A 187 -27.26 -15.25 -2.39
N ALA A 188 -27.04 -16.11 -3.35
CA ALA A 188 -26.14 -15.84 -4.47
C ALA A 188 -26.84 -14.89 -5.47
N LEU A 189 -26.37 -13.65 -5.52
CA LEU A 189 -26.69 -12.68 -6.56
C LEU A 189 -25.41 -12.18 -7.17
#